data_e7e5895bc38b83b8ca3ef129535eb7a0
#
_entry.id   e7e5895bc38b83b8ca3ef129535eb7a0
#
_cell.length_a   1.000
_cell.length_b   1.000
_cell.length_c   1.000
_cell.angle_alpha   90.00
_cell.angle_beta   90.00
_cell.angle_gamma   90.00
#
_symmetry.space_group_name_H-M   'P 1'
#
loop_
_entity.id
_entity.type
_entity.pdbx_description
1 polymer ?
#
loop_
_entity_poly.entity_id
_entity_poly.type
_entity_poly.pdbx_seq_one_letter_code
_entity_poly.pdbx_strand_id
1 'polypeptide(L)'
;MKVGTDGVLLGAWADINDGQSILDIGTGTGLIALMAAQRSPHGTVTGVEIDSESAAQAGENVARSPFCRRITIVASAFQDFARERGSQSKFDVLLCNPPFFAHALKSPDAARATARHDDTLTLDELARWSAQLLAEDGTLSVVLPFDRRADMVTAAATHGLFVSRETHVSTLRDLPPKRILLTFKQDIHATSVPTTLCIDEEPGVRSAEFARLVKDFYLH
;
A
#
# COMPACT_ATOMS: atom_id res chain seq x y z
N MET A 1 -11.78 -0.01 12.40
CA MET A 1 -11.36 1.03 11.42
C MET A 1 -12.38 1.06 10.29
N LYS A 2 -12.72 2.25 9.73
CA LYS A 2 -13.57 2.32 8.52
C LYS A 2 -12.74 1.89 7.31
N VAL A 3 -13.34 1.14 6.38
CA VAL A 3 -12.76 0.84 5.07
C VAL A 3 -12.47 2.17 4.37
N GLY A 4 -11.19 2.49 4.17
CA GLY A 4 -10.76 3.73 3.54
C GLY A 4 -10.70 3.59 2.02
N THR A 5 -11.08 4.63 1.30
CA THR A 5 -11.01 4.67 -0.18
C THR A 5 -9.59 4.41 -0.69
N ASP A 6 -8.56 4.87 0.03
CA ASP A 6 -7.15 4.71 -0.35
C ASP A 6 -6.74 3.23 -0.40
N GLY A 7 -7.14 2.42 0.60
CA GLY A 7 -6.88 0.98 0.60
C GLY A 7 -7.56 0.25 -0.55
N VAL A 8 -8.83 0.59 -0.82
CA VAL A 8 -9.56 0.00 -1.97
C VAL A 8 -8.95 0.41 -3.30
N LEU A 9 -8.57 1.69 -3.45
CA LEU A 9 -7.86 2.18 -4.63
C LEU A 9 -6.60 1.37 -4.89
N LEU A 10 -5.72 1.24 -3.89
CA LEU A 10 -4.46 0.51 -4.04
C LEU A 10 -4.69 -0.96 -4.34
N GLY A 11 -5.54 -1.63 -3.57
CA GLY A 11 -5.82 -3.06 -3.74
C GLY A 11 -6.46 -3.40 -5.09
N ALA A 12 -7.24 -2.47 -5.66
CA ALA A 12 -7.84 -2.62 -6.99
C ALA A 12 -6.87 -2.26 -8.14
N TRP A 13 -6.04 -1.21 -7.93
CA TRP A 13 -5.17 -0.65 -8.98
C TRP A 13 -3.84 -1.36 -9.14
N ALA A 14 -3.23 -1.87 -8.05
CA ALA A 14 -1.94 -2.53 -8.10
C ALA A 14 -1.93 -3.68 -9.12
N ASP A 15 -0.79 -3.89 -9.78
CA ASP A 15 -0.63 -4.96 -10.75
C ASP A 15 -0.36 -6.28 -10.01
N ILE A 16 -1.39 -7.09 -9.87
CA ILE A 16 -1.36 -8.38 -9.17
C ILE A 16 -1.77 -9.46 -10.16
N ASN A 17 -0.86 -10.41 -10.39
CA ASN A 17 -1.08 -11.59 -11.19
C ASN A 17 -1.30 -12.82 -10.31
N ASP A 18 -1.85 -13.88 -10.90
CA ASP A 18 -2.07 -15.12 -10.17
C ASP A 18 -0.77 -15.85 -9.83
N GLY A 19 -0.76 -16.50 -8.68
CA GLY A 19 0.38 -17.31 -8.21
C GLY A 19 1.50 -16.51 -7.52
N GLN A 20 1.37 -15.19 -7.38
CA GLN A 20 2.40 -14.34 -6.81
C GLN A 20 2.50 -14.44 -5.28
N SER A 21 3.71 -14.18 -4.76
CA SER A 21 3.99 -13.92 -3.35
C SER A 21 3.85 -12.42 -3.07
N ILE A 22 2.91 -12.05 -2.21
CA ILE A 22 2.49 -10.67 -2.00
C ILE A 22 2.73 -10.26 -0.54
N LEU A 23 3.25 -9.07 -0.32
CA LEU A 23 3.41 -8.47 1.02
C LEU A 23 2.56 -7.19 1.12
N ASP A 24 1.67 -7.15 2.12
CA ASP A 24 0.89 -5.96 2.49
C ASP A 24 1.52 -5.31 3.73
N ILE A 25 2.16 -4.17 3.54
CA ILE A 25 2.94 -3.45 4.55
C ILE A 25 2.02 -2.47 5.28
N GLY A 26 1.88 -2.61 6.59
CA GLY A 26 0.91 -1.87 7.38
C GLY A 26 -0.52 -2.31 7.04
N THR A 27 -0.77 -3.62 7.10
CA THR A 27 -2.02 -4.23 6.60
C THR A 27 -3.28 -3.74 7.35
N GLY A 28 -3.11 -3.12 8.51
CA GLY A 28 -4.21 -2.65 9.34
C GLY A 28 -5.15 -3.80 9.70
N THR A 29 -6.41 -3.70 9.26
CA THR A 29 -7.43 -4.75 9.47
C THR A 29 -7.45 -5.82 8.37
N GLY A 30 -6.45 -5.86 7.48
CA GLY A 30 -6.28 -6.89 6.46
C GLY A 30 -7.02 -6.62 5.13
N LEU A 31 -7.51 -5.40 4.88
CA LEU A 31 -8.31 -5.10 3.69
C LEU A 31 -7.53 -5.37 2.40
N ILE A 32 -6.34 -4.79 2.26
CA ILE A 32 -5.53 -4.92 1.04
C ILE A 32 -5.06 -6.37 0.88
N ALA A 33 -4.67 -7.04 1.97
CA ALA A 33 -4.30 -8.46 1.95
C ALA A 33 -5.43 -9.35 1.45
N LEU A 34 -6.68 -9.11 1.88
CA LEU A 34 -7.86 -9.84 1.40
C LEU A 34 -8.14 -9.58 -0.08
N MET A 35 -8.05 -8.32 -0.53
CA MET A 35 -8.22 -7.94 -1.93
C MET A 35 -7.14 -8.59 -2.81
N ALA A 36 -5.89 -8.60 -2.37
CA ALA A 36 -4.77 -9.23 -3.06
C ALA A 36 -4.99 -10.75 -3.20
N ALA A 37 -5.42 -11.43 -2.13
CA ALA A 37 -5.72 -12.85 -2.14
C ALA A 37 -6.91 -13.22 -3.05
N GLN A 38 -7.90 -12.33 -3.19
CA GLN A 38 -9.01 -12.49 -4.13
C GLN A 38 -8.52 -12.43 -5.59
N ARG A 39 -7.58 -11.53 -5.88
CA ARG A 39 -7.04 -11.31 -7.24
C ARG A 39 -5.99 -12.35 -7.66
N SER A 40 -5.34 -13.02 -6.69
CA SER A 40 -4.32 -14.05 -6.93
C SER A 40 -4.76 -15.38 -6.32
N PRO A 41 -5.63 -16.16 -7.00
CA PRO A 41 -6.22 -17.39 -6.46
C PRO A 41 -5.20 -18.46 -6.04
N HIS A 42 -4.03 -18.53 -6.65
CA HIS A 42 -2.94 -19.45 -6.31
C HIS A 42 -1.79 -18.78 -5.58
N GLY A 43 -1.83 -17.46 -5.38
CA GLY A 43 -0.81 -16.70 -4.68
C GLY A 43 -0.93 -16.79 -3.17
N THR A 44 0.13 -16.35 -2.49
CA THR A 44 0.19 -16.22 -1.04
C THR A 44 0.35 -14.76 -0.63
N VAL A 45 -0.26 -14.37 0.48
CA VAL A 45 -0.19 -13.01 1.00
C VAL A 45 0.33 -13.01 2.42
N THR A 46 1.28 -12.14 2.71
CA THR A 46 1.71 -11.82 4.08
C THR A 46 1.28 -10.39 4.39
N GLY A 47 0.52 -10.20 5.47
CA GLY A 47 0.21 -8.87 6.00
C GLY A 47 1.07 -8.60 7.23
N VAL A 48 1.76 -7.46 7.28
CA VAL A 48 2.57 -7.04 8.45
C VAL A 48 1.93 -5.82 9.07
N GLU A 49 1.73 -5.84 10.40
CA GLU A 49 1.11 -4.75 11.14
C GLU A 49 1.79 -4.58 12.50
N ILE A 50 2.18 -3.34 12.80
CA ILE A 50 2.85 -2.99 14.07
C ILE A 50 1.87 -2.95 15.24
N ASP A 51 0.63 -2.48 15.00
CA ASP A 51 -0.40 -2.41 16.03
C ASP A 51 -1.02 -3.79 16.27
N SER A 52 -0.78 -4.34 17.45
CA SER A 52 -1.22 -5.69 17.81
C SER A 52 -2.73 -5.89 17.77
N GLU A 53 -3.52 -4.85 18.09
CA GLU A 53 -4.98 -4.91 18.04
C GLU A 53 -5.48 -4.97 16.59
N SER A 54 -4.91 -4.14 15.71
CA SER A 54 -5.21 -4.19 14.28
C SER A 54 -4.77 -5.51 13.64
N ALA A 55 -3.59 -6.03 14.01
CA ALA A 55 -3.11 -7.33 13.55
C ALA A 55 -4.03 -8.48 14.00
N ALA A 56 -4.50 -8.46 15.24
CA ALA A 56 -5.47 -9.44 15.74
C ALA A 56 -6.79 -9.36 14.95
N GLN A 57 -7.30 -8.16 14.72
CA GLN A 57 -8.51 -7.94 13.90
C GLN A 57 -8.31 -8.42 12.46
N ALA A 58 -7.13 -8.17 11.86
CA ALA A 58 -6.80 -8.69 10.53
C ALA A 58 -6.83 -10.22 10.52
N GLY A 59 -6.24 -10.86 11.53
CA GLY A 59 -6.27 -12.32 11.70
C GLY A 59 -7.70 -12.88 11.77
N GLU A 60 -8.60 -12.22 12.52
CA GLU A 60 -10.01 -12.60 12.59
C GLU A 60 -10.73 -12.44 11.23
N ASN A 61 -10.48 -11.32 10.52
CA ASN A 61 -11.05 -11.08 9.20
C ASN A 61 -10.58 -12.13 8.19
N VAL A 62 -9.29 -12.46 8.22
CA VAL A 62 -8.69 -13.51 7.39
C VAL A 62 -9.31 -14.87 7.72
N ALA A 63 -9.43 -15.23 9.00
CA ALA A 63 -9.99 -16.52 9.42
C ALA A 63 -11.45 -16.73 8.95
N ARG A 64 -12.22 -15.63 8.85
CA ARG A 64 -13.61 -15.65 8.36
C ARG A 64 -13.72 -15.58 6.83
N SER A 65 -12.62 -15.38 6.12
CA SER A 65 -12.58 -15.25 4.66
C SER A 65 -12.37 -16.61 3.98
N PRO A 66 -12.75 -16.75 2.70
CA PRO A 66 -12.43 -17.94 1.91
C PRO A 66 -10.91 -18.07 1.61
N PHE A 67 -10.11 -17.07 1.98
CA PHE A 67 -8.67 -16.98 1.68
C PHE A 67 -7.78 -17.36 2.88
N CYS A 68 -8.35 -17.82 4.00
CA CYS A 68 -7.65 -18.03 5.27
C CYS A 68 -6.41 -18.91 5.17
N ARG A 69 -6.34 -19.85 4.21
CA ARG A 69 -5.19 -20.74 4.02
C ARG A 69 -4.03 -20.10 3.25
N ARG A 70 -4.25 -18.92 2.65
CA ARG A 70 -3.28 -18.25 1.77
C ARG A 70 -2.81 -16.90 2.31
N ILE A 71 -3.38 -16.45 3.43
CA ILE A 71 -3.01 -15.19 4.06
C ILE A 71 -2.41 -15.47 5.44
N THR A 72 -1.24 -14.90 5.70
CA THR A 72 -0.58 -14.92 7.00
C THR A 72 -0.48 -13.49 7.53
N ILE A 73 -0.93 -13.24 8.77
CA ILE A 73 -0.77 -11.95 9.44
C ILE A 73 0.36 -12.04 10.45
N VAL A 74 1.27 -11.08 10.41
CA VAL A 74 2.43 -10.97 11.31
C VAL A 74 2.32 -9.66 12.08
N ALA A 75 2.23 -9.76 13.42
CA ALA A 75 2.26 -8.61 14.30
C ALA A 75 3.73 -8.21 14.55
N SER A 76 4.22 -7.24 13.80
CA SER A 76 5.61 -6.77 13.85
C SER A 76 5.74 -5.40 13.20
N ALA A 77 6.76 -4.62 13.60
CA ALA A 77 7.20 -3.50 12.81
C ALA A 77 7.76 -4.00 11.46
N PHE A 78 7.48 -3.27 10.37
CA PHE A 78 7.96 -3.67 9.05
C PHE A 78 9.48 -3.77 8.97
N GLN A 79 10.19 -2.87 9.64
CA GLN A 79 11.65 -2.86 9.70
C GLN A 79 12.20 -4.14 10.35
N ASP A 80 11.57 -4.61 11.41
CA ASP A 80 11.98 -5.82 12.12
C ASP A 80 11.66 -7.07 11.30
N PHE A 81 10.46 -7.14 10.76
CA PHE A 81 10.07 -8.19 9.83
C PHE A 81 11.04 -8.30 8.65
N ALA A 82 11.41 -7.17 8.03
CA ALA A 82 12.33 -7.16 6.90
C ALA A 82 13.75 -7.61 7.30
N ARG A 83 14.21 -7.20 8.48
CA ARG A 83 15.52 -7.58 9.02
C ARG A 83 15.60 -9.08 9.32
N GLU A 84 14.55 -9.64 9.93
CA GLU A 84 14.49 -11.08 10.26
C GLU A 84 14.40 -11.95 9.01
N ARG A 85 13.65 -11.51 7.99
CA ARG A 85 13.55 -12.24 6.72
C ARG A 85 14.84 -12.23 5.92
N GLY A 86 15.62 -11.16 6.01
CA GLY A 86 16.85 -11.01 5.25
C GLY A 86 16.61 -11.06 3.73
N SER A 87 17.65 -11.38 2.96
CA SER A 87 17.59 -11.46 1.49
C SER A 87 17.03 -12.77 0.93
N GLN A 88 16.72 -13.75 1.77
CA GLN A 88 16.36 -15.10 1.34
C GLN A 88 14.89 -15.26 0.92
N SER A 89 14.01 -14.41 1.43
CA SER A 89 12.58 -14.48 1.12
C SER A 89 12.16 -13.23 0.36
N LYS A 90 11.88 -13.40 -0.92
CA LYS A 90 11.49 -12.32 -1.83
C LYS A 90 9.99 -12.37 -2.09
N PHE A 91 9.45 -11.20 -2.43
CA PHE A 91 8.06 -11.02 -2.81
C PHE A 91 7.98 -10.46 -4.25
N ASP A 92 7.00 -10.93 -4.99
CA ASP A 92 6.73 -10.43 -6.35
C ASP A 92 6.03 -9.08 -6.30
N VAL A 93 5.18 -8.85 -5.28
CA VAL A 93 4.43 -7.61 -5.11
C VAL A 93 4.48 -7.15 -3.66
N LEU A 94 4.87 -5.91 -3.46
CA LEU A 94 4.73 -5.20 -2.20
C LEU A 94 3.66 -4.12 -2.34
N LEU A 95 2.75 -4.04 -1.37
CA LEU A 95 1.68 -3.06 -1.30
C LEU A 95 1.84 -2.25 -0.01
N CYS A 96 1.67 -0.94 -0.06
CA CYS A 96 1.68 -0.11 1.13
C CYS A 96 0.72 1.07 1.01
N ASN A 97 -0.18 1.18 1.98
CA ASN A 97 -0.96 2.38 2.25
C ASN A 97 -0.47 2.96 3.58
N PRO A 98 0.66 3.69 3.58
CA PRO A 98 1.28 4.11 4.83
C PRO A 98 0.39 5.11 5.57
N PRO A 99 0.44 5.13 6.93
CA PRO A 99 -0.29 6.11 7.69
C PRO A 99 0.23 7.51 7.37
N PHE A 100 -0.64 8.37 6.85
CA PHE A 100 -0.31 9.77 6.57
C PHE A 100 -0.50 10.59 7.84
N PHE A 101 0.51 10.67 8.66
CA PHE A 101 0.59 11.76 9.61
C PHE A 101 0.91 13.02 8.80
N ALA A 102 -0.13 13.73 8.33
CA ALA A 102 0.00 15.15 8.08
C ALA A 102 0.77 15.70 9.28
N HIS A 103 1.77 16.56 9.05
CA HIS A 103 2.41 17.32 10.11
C HIS A 103 1.30 17.91 10.98
N ALA A 104 0.88 17.18 12.00
CA ALA A 104 -0.03 17.68 12.98
C ALA A 104 0.72 18.84 13.61
N LEU A 105 0.24 20.05 13.35
CA LEU A 105 0.63 21.25 14.05
C LEU A 105 0.86 20.85 15.49
N LYS A 106 2.10 21.06 15.97
CA LYS A 106 2.58 20.68 17.30
C LYS A 106 1.49 21.02 18.34
N SER A 107 0.76 20.01 18.75
CA SER A 107 -0.09 20.11 19.94
C SER A 107 0.81 20.35 21.15
N PRO A 108 0.42 21.18 22.14
CA PRO A 108 1.21 21.40 23.35
C PRO A 108 1.53 20.13 24.16
N ASP A 109 0.89 19.00 23.86
CA ASP A 109 1.17 17.69 24.47
C ASP A 109 2.36 16.93 23.80
N ALA A 110 3.22 17.63 23.08
CA ALA A 110 4.41 17.08 22.41
C ALA A 110 5.38 16.30 23.34
N ALA A 111 5.32 16.50 24.64
CA ALA A 111 6.15 15.76 25.61
C ALA A 111 5.75 14.28 25.75
N ARG A 112 4.52 13.89 25.38
CA ARG A 112 4.08 12.49 25.34
C ARG A 112 4.23 11.85 23.97
N ALA A 113 4.37 12.66 22.90
CA ALA A 113 4.58 12.20 21.54
C ALA A 113 6.06 11.77 21.31
N THR A 114 6.99 12.25 22.12
CA THR A 114 8.43 11.96 21.96
C THR A 114 8.79 10.48 22.22
N ALA A 115 7.94 9.73 22.93
CA ALA A 115 8.13 8.30 23.18
C ALA A 115 7.63 7.38 22.05
N ARG A 116 7.04 7.92 20.97
CA ARG A 116 6.51 7.17 19.83
C ARG A 116 7.19 7.49 18.50
N HIS A 117 8.30 8.23 18.52
CA HIS A 117 9.01 8.61 17.29
C HIS A 117 9.82 7.46 16.66
N ASP A 118 10.08 6.39 17.39
CA ASP A 118 10.82 5.22 16.87
C ASP A 118 9.91 4.20 16.15
N ASP A 119 8.58 4.35 16.23
CA ASP A 119 7.62 3.38 15.70
C ASP A 119 7.02 3.76 14.33
N THR A 120 7.37 4.90 13.75
CA THR A 120 6.79 5.35 12.47
C THR A 120 7.66 4.98 11.29
N LEU A 121 7.13 4.16 10.37
CA LEU A 121 7.77 3.83 9.11
C LEU A 121 7.95 5.08 8.23
N THR A 122 9.18 5.50 8.00
CA THR A 122 9.52 6.61 7.11
C THR A 122 9.47 6.17 5.64
N LEU A 123 9.34 7.12 4.70
CA LEU A 123 9.39 6.80 3.26
C LEU A 123 10.75 6.23 2.83
N ASP A 124 11.83 6.68 3.46
CA ASP A 124 13.18 6.16 3.23
C ASP A 124 13.30 4.70 3.68
N GLU A 125 12.84 4.38 4.90
CA GLU A 125 12.82 3.00 5.40
C GLU A 125 11.90 2.11 4.58
N LEU A 126 10.71 2.61 4.18
CA LEU A 126 9.82 1.88 3.29
C LEU A 126 10.54 1.52 1.99
N ALA A 127 11.19 2.48 1.34
CA ALA A 127 11.92 2.25 0.09
C ALA A 127 13.09 1.28 0.29
N ARG A 128 13.91 1.52 1.34
CA ARG A 128 15.08 0.69 1.66
C ARG A 128 14.74 -0.77 1.85
N TRP A 129 13.79 -1.04 2.76
CA TRP A 129 13.43 -2.42 3.10
C TRP A 129 12.65 -3.09 1.99
N SER A 130 11.81 -2.32 1.26
CA SER A 130 11.13 -2.85 0.08
C SER A 130 12.11 -3.28 -1.00
N ALA A 131 13.14 -2.47 -1.30
CA ALA A 131 14.17 -2.84 -2.27
C ALA A 131 14.89 -4.16 -1.92
N GLN A 132 15.06 -4.43 -0.61
CA GLN A 132 15.69 -5.67 -0.15
C GLN A 132 14.76 -6.89 -0.22
N LEU A 133 13.44 -6.70 -0.10
CA LEU A 133 12.45 -7.78 -0.09
C LEU A 133 11.86 -8.08 -1.47
N LEU A 134 12.05 -7.21 -2.46
CA LEU A 134 11.55 -7.43 -3.82
C LEU A 134 12.30 -8.55 -4.55
N ALA A 135 11.56 -9.39 -5.25
CA ALA A 135 12.08 -10.27 -6.29
C ALA A 135 12.66 -9.44 -7.46
N GLU A 136 13.41 -10.08 -8.36
CA GLU A 136 14.10 -9.42 -9.47
C GLU A 136 13.16 -8.58 -10.35
N ASP A 137 11.99 -9.13 -10.70
CA ASP A 137 10.94 -8.44 -11.46
C ASP A 137 9.80 -7.89 -10.57
N GLY A 138 10.04 -7.86 -9.26
CA GLY A 138 9.03 -7.47 -8.28
C GLY A 138 8.67 -5.99 -8.33
N THR A 139 7.51 -5.65 -7.76
CA THR A 139 6.98 -4.30 -7.75
C THR A 139 6.60 -3.84 -6.34
N LEU A 140 6.87 -2.56 -6.03
CA LEU A 140 6.32 -1.87 -4.88
C LEU A 140 5.23 -0.91 -5.35
N SER A 141 3.98 -1.10 -4.91
CA SER A 141 2.88 -0.18 -5.18
C SER A 141 2.44 0.52 -3.91
N VAL A 142 2.29 1.85 -3.99
CA VAL A 142 1.89 2.69 -2.85
C VAL A 142 0.76 3.64 -3.23
N VAL A 143 -0.07 4.01 -2.26
CA VAL A 143 -1.00 5.14 -2.35
C VAL A 143 -0.57 6.22 -1.38
N LEU A 144 -0.50 7.49 -1.83
CA LEU A 144 -0.01 8.62 -1.03
C LEU A 144 -0.86 9.87 -1.28
N PRO A 145 -0.88 10.85 -0.35
CA PRO A 145 -1.26 12.22 -0.68
C PRO A 145 -0.42 12.71 -1.86
N PHE A 146 -1.03 13.47 -2.77
CA PHE A 146 -0.36 13.90 -4.00
C PHE A 146 0.90 14.75 -3.76
N ASP A 147 0.88 15.57 -2.72
CA ASP A 147 2.00 16.42 -2.29
C ASP A 147 3.22 15.63 -1.78
N ARG A 148 3.05 14.35 -1.43
CA ARG A 148 4.14 13.47 -0.99
C ARG A 148 4.86 12.73 -2.14
N ARG A 149 4.43 12.99 -3.39
CA ARG A 149 5.02 12.36 -4.57
C ARG A 149 6.53 12.53 -4.65
N ALA A 150 7.00 13.77 -4.56
CA ALA A 150 8.43 14.08 -4.71
C ALA A 150 9.27 13.39 -3.63
N ASP A 151 8.80 13.38 -2.38
CA ASP A 151 9.48 12.75 -1.25
C ASP A 151 9.62 11.23 -1.48
N MET A 152 8.52 10.57 -1.90
CA MET A 152 8.55 9.13 -2.15
C MET A 152 9.44 8.76 -3.33
N VAL A 153 9.37 9.51 -4.43
CA VAL A 153 10.21 9.25 -5.62
C VAL A 153 11.70 9.42 -5.28
N THR A 154 12.05 10.45 -4.49
CA THR A 154 13.43 10.67 -4.05
C THR A 154 13.91 9.54 -3.15
N ALA A 155 13.12 9.17 -2.14
CA ALA A 155 13.45 8.06 -1.25
C ALA A 155 13.62 6.74 -2.01
N ALA A 156 12.70 6.44 -2.93
CA ALA A 156 12.75 5.24 -3.76
C ALA A 156 14.01 5.19 -4.62
N ALA A 157 14.35 6.28 -5.31
CA ALA A 157 15.52 6.36 -6.18
C ALA A 157 16.84 6.15 -5.41
N THR A 158 16.93 6.62 -4.16
CA THR A 158 18.10 6.41 -3.28
C THR A 158 18.38 4.93 -3.04
N HIS A 159 17.33 4.10 -3.09
CA HIS A 159 17.43 2.65 -2.88
C HIS A 159 17.26 1.83 -4.17
N GLY A 160 17.42 2.44 -5.36
CA GLY A 160 17.39 1.76 -6.64
C GLY A 160 16.00 1.36 -7.11
N LEU A 161 14.96 2.05 -6.64
CA LEU A 161 13.58 1.85 -7.04
C LEU A 161 13.11 3.03 -7.92
N PHE A 162 12.64 2.74 -9.14
CA PHE A 162 12.25 3.73 -10.13
C PHE A 162 10.79 3.58 -10.51
N VAL A 163 10.13 4.73 -10.77
CA VAL A 163 8.69 4.75 -11.09
C VAL A 163 8.44 4.06 -12.43
N SER A 164 7.64 3.01 -12.42
CA SER A 164 7.21 2.26 -13.62
C SER A 164 5.74 2.52 -13.99
N ARG A 165 4.92 2.96 -13.02
CA ARG A 165 3.52 3.32 -13.25
C ARG A 165 3.09 4.41 -12.28
N GLU A 166 2.32 5.37 -12.77
CA GLU A 166 1.84 6.51 -12.00
C GLU A 166 0.40 6.85 -12.37
N THR A 167 -0.46 7.08 -11.36
CA THR A 167 -1.85 7.53 -11.57
C THR A 167 -2.20 8.63 -10.57
N HIS A 168 -2.62 9.77 -11.09
CA HIS A 168 -3.10 10.91 -10.32
C HIS A 168 -4.59 10.74 -10.05
N VAL A 169 -5.00 10.80 -8.78
CA VAL A 169 -6.39 10.56 -8.39
C VAL A 169 -7.03 11.84 -7.87
N SER A 170 -8.07 12.29 -8.54
CA SER A 170 -8.92 13.41 -8.13
C SER A 170 -10.28 12.94 -7.63
N THR A 171 -10.91 13.71 -6.73
CA THR A 171 -12.27 13.41 -6.27
C THR A 171 -13.27 13.68 -7.37
N LEU A 172 -13.12 14.84 -8.07
CA LEU A 172 -13.94 15.26 -9.20
C LEU A 172 -12.99 15.64 -10.36
N ARG A 173 -13.48 15.56 -11.59
CA ARG A 173 -12.69 15.75 -12.83
C ARG A 173 -11.96 17.10 -12.88
N ASP A 174 -12.60 18.15 -12.44
CA ASP A 174 -12.06 19.52 -12.49
C ASP A 174 -11.28 19.94 -11.24
N LEU A 175 -11.10 19.01 -10.28
CA LEU A 175 -10.33 19.28 -9.07
C LEU A 175 -8.89 18.76 -9.20
N PRO A 176 -7.94 19.43 -8.55
CA PRO A 176 -6.56 18.95 -8.49
C PRO A 176 -6.50 17.57 -7.84
N PRO A 177 -5.54 16.73 -8.23
CA PRO A 177 -5.36 15.41 -7.63
C PRO A 177 -5.08 15.52 -6.13
N LYS A 178 -5.73 14.66 -5.34
CA LYS A 178 -5.53 14.56 -3.88
C LYS A 178 -4.71 13.36 -3.49
N ARG A 179 -4.68 12.33 -4.34
CA ARG A 179 -3.90 11.10 -4.12
C ARG A 179 -3.08 10.79 -5.35
N ILE A 180 -2.03 10.03 -5.11
CA ILE A 180 -1.20 9.45 -6.15
C ILE A 180 -1.02 7.96 -5.87
N LEU A 181 -1.10 7.18 -6.92
CA LEU A 181 -0.75 5.77 -6.94
C LEU A 181 0.56 5.65 -7.71
N LEU A 182 1.56 5.04 -7.09
CA LEU A 182 2.89 4.83 -7.68
C LEU A 182 3.25 3.35 -7.62
N THR A 183 3.77 2.82 -8.72
CA THR A 183 4.46 1.54 -8.74
C THR A 183 5.92 1.76 -9.07
N PHE A 184 6.80 1.10 -8.31
CA PHE A 184 8.25 1.14 -8.46
C PHE A 184 8.79 -0.23 -8.83
N LYS A 185 9.89 -0.25 -9.60
CA LYS A 185 10.69 -1.43 -9.97
C LYS A 185 12.18 -1.16 -9.76
N GLN A 186 12.97 -2.23 -9.66
CA GLN A 186 14.43 -2.16 -9.64
C GLN A 186 15.03 -2.04 -11.04
N ASP A 187 14.39 -1.28 -11.92
CA ASP A 187 14.80 -1.06 -13.30
C ASP A 187 15.06 0.43 -13.53
N ILE A 188 16.31 0.83 -13.67
CA ILE A 188 16.72 2.23 -13.90
C ILE A 188 16.17 2.78 -15.24
N HIS A 189 15.80 1.93 -16.18
CA HIS A 189 15.20 2.32 -17.44
C HIS A 189 13.68 2.37 -17.42
N ALA A 190 13.08 2.07 -16.26
CA ALA A 190 11.64 2.18 -16.10
C ALA A 190 11.18 3.61 -16.38
N THR A 191 10.18 3.73 -17.22
CA THR A 191 9.55 5.02 -17.57
C THR A 191 8.05 4.92 -17.32
N SER A 192 7.46 6.01 -16.90
CA SER A 192 6.02 6.09 -16.66
C SER A 192 5.43 7.34 -17.32
N VAL A 193 4.36 7.14 -18.05
CA VAL A 193 3.50 8.24 -18.48
C VAL A 193 2.37 8.37 -17.45
N PRO A 194 2.26 9.49 -16.73
CA PRO A 194 1.20 9.66 -15.74
C PRO A 194 -0.18 9.50 -16.35
N THR A 195 -1.03 8.74 -15.69
CA THR A 195 -2.47 8.62 -16.00
C THR A 195 -3.31 9.37 -14.96
N THR A 196 -4.58 9.57 -15.23
CA THR A 196 -5.52 10.19 -14.30
C THR A 196 -6.66 9.23 -14.00
N LEU A 197 -7.18 9.31 -12.77
CA LEU A 197 -8.38 8.60 -12.31
C LEU A 197 -9.26 9.60 -11.57
N CYS A 198 -10.52 9.72 -11.98
CA CYS A 198 -11.51 10.50 -11.25
C CYS A 198 -12.41 9.55 -10.44
N ILE A 199 -12.63 9.85 -9.16
CA ILE A 199 -13.48 9.00 -8.29
C ILE A 199 -14.96 9.23 -8.60
N ASP A 200 -15.39 10.49 -8.65
CA ASP A 200 -16.77 10.87 -8.85
C ASP A 200 -16.90 11.75 -10.12
N GLU A 201 -17.90 11.48 -10.94
CA GLU A 201 -18.27 12.32 -12.08
C GLU A 201 -18.92 13.62 -11.58
N GLU A 202 -19.86 13.48 -10.63
CA GLU A 202 -20.51 14.53 -9.87
C GLU A 202 -20.49 14.16 -8.38
N PRO A 203 -20.71 15.10 -7.46
CA PRO A 203 -20.75 14.81 -6.04
C PRO A 203 -21.69 13.65 -5.69
N GLY A 204 -21.13 12.52 -5.22
CA GLY A 204 -21.87 11.32 -4.87
C GLY A 204 -22.21 10.38 -6.02
N VAL A 205 -21.83 10.70 -7.26
CA VAL A 205 -22.01 9.84 -8.43
C VAL A 205 -20.65 9.32 -8.88
N ARG A 206 -20.40 8.02 -8.71
CA ARG A 206 -19.14 7.39 -9.09
C ARG A 206 -18.88 7.51 -10.59
N SER A 207 -17.64 7.83 -10.97
CA SER A 207 -17.21 7.78 -12.35
C SER A 207 -17.23 6.36 -12.90
N ALA A 208 -17.46 6.20 -14.20
CA ALA A 208 -17.44 4.90 -14.86
C ALA A 208 -16.06 4.21 -14.77
N GLU A 209 -14.98 4.99 -14.76
CA GLU A 209 -13.61 4.47 -14.64
C GLU A 209 -13.33 3.96 -13.24
N PHE A 210 -13.73 4.69 -12.18
CA PHE A 210 -13.61 4.22 -10.81
C PHE A 210 -14.50 3.02 -10.54
N ALA A 211 -15.77 3.06 -10.96
CA ALA A 211 -16.70 1.94 -10.80
C ALA A 211 -16.16 0.65 -11.45
N ARG A 212 -15.54 0.76 -12.63
CA ARG A 212 -14.90 -0.38 -13.31
C ARG A 212 -13.69 -0.91 -12.55
N LEU A 213 -12.87 -0.01 -12.00
CA LEU A 213 -11.68 -0.39 -11.22
C LEU A 213 -12.04 -1.20 -9.98
N VAL A 214 -13.11 -0.82 -9.28
CA VAL A 214 -13.47 -1.41 -7.97
C VAL A 214 -14.65 -2.40 -8.04
N LYS A 215 -15.11 -2.76 -9.24
CA LYS A 215 -16.32 -3.58 -9.47
C LYS A 215 -16.35 -4.91 -8.69
N ASP A 216 -15.17 -5.50 -8.47
CA ASP A 216 -15.07 -6.81 -7.82
C ASP A 216 -15.00 -6.71 -6.28
N PHE A 217 -15.02 -5.47 -5.72
CA PHE A 217 -14.82 -5.19 -4.30
C PHE A 217 -15.98 -4.44 -3.63
N TYR A 218 -16.89 -3.86 -4.41
CA TYR A 218 -18.11 -3.24 -3.90
C TYR A 218 -19.34 -4.03 -4.26
N LEU A 219 -20.29 -4.09 -3.33
CA LEU A 219 -21.63 -4.61 -3.60
C LEU A 219 -22.37 -3.60 -4.51
N HIS A 220 -23.01 -4.11 -5.54
CA HIS A 220 -23.86 -3.35 -6.46
C HIS A 220 -25.31 -3.40 -6.03
#